data_04baec482a16cf5e97086e4108b278a7
#
_entry.id   04baec482a16cf5e97086e4108b278a7
#
_cell.length_a   1.000
_cell.length_b   1.000
_cell.length_c   1.000
_cell.angle_alpha   90.00
_cell.angle_beta   90.00
_cell.angle_gamma   90.00
#
_symmetry.space_group_name_H-M   'P 1'
#
loop_
_entity.id
_entity.type
_entity.pdbx_description
1 polymer ?
#
loop_
_entity_poly.entity_id
_entity_poly.type
_entity_poly.pdbx_seq_one_letter_code
_entity_poly.pdbx_strand_id
1 'polypeptide(L)'
;MAISQSLRNRAVVVEKFITLAATAGTNVGVSVPAGTLVLAAGIETMSAVPDVSVYTADVTDGSTIFANDVSLDAAAKNTIRAGVTPGFVAAADTIDVVTTITGSPGAIPVRVWAVIIDVNGCVVPAAEVDRDTLA
;
A
#
# COMPACT_ATOMS: atom_id res chain seq x y z
N MET A 1 -6.80 23.51 -17.85
CA MET A 1 -5.97 24.16 -16.81
C MET A 1 -4.85 23.23 -16.39
N ALA A 2 -3.67 23.48 -16.89
CA ALA A 2 -2.50 22.62 -16.68
C ALA A 2 -2.14 22.49 -15.18
N ILE A 3 -2.29 23.56 -14.40
CA ILE A 3 -1.98 23.55 -12.96
C ILE A 3 -2.85 22.56 -12.19
N SER A 4 -4.15 22.52 -12.48
CA SER A 4 -5.08 21.58 -11.83
C SER A 4 -4.71 20.13 -12.11
N GLN A 5 -4.33 19.82 -13.34
CA GLN A 5 -3.93 18.47 -13.74
C GLN A 5 -2.63 18.06 -13.07
N SER A 6 -1.67 18.97 -13.00
CA SER A 6 -0.40 18.71 -12.30
C SER A 6 -0.61 18.38 -10.84
N LEU A 7 -1.56 19.03 -10.18
CA LEU A 7 -1.89 18.76 -8.78
C LEU A 7 -2.60 17.41 -8.61
N ARG A 8 -3.46 17.02 -9.54
CA ARG A 8 -4.17 15.74 -9.49
C ARG A 8 -3.23 14.56 -9.66
N ASN A 9 -2.19 14.73 -10.48
CA ASN A 9 -1.28 13.65 -10.83
C ASN A 9 -0.10 13.54 -9.87
N ARG A 10 -0.17 14.20 -8.73
CA ARG A 10 0.89 14.11 -7.72
C ARG A 10 0.84 12.77 -7.03
N ALA A 11 2.01 12.20 -6.79
CA ALA A 11 2.15 11.07 -5.90
C ALA A 11 1.84 11.51 -4.46
N VAL A 12 1.03 10.72 -3.79
CA VAL A 12 0.68 10.94 -2.38
C VAL A 12 0.90 9.67 -1.59
N VAL A 13 1.13 9.81 -0.29
CA VAL A 13 1.20 8.67 0.62
C VAL A 13 -0.15 8.53 1.31
N VAL A 14 -0.73 7.35 1.21
CA VAL A 14 -1.89 6.96 2.02
C VAL A 14 -1.44 5.98 3.08
N GLU A 15 -2.05 6.03 4.26
CA GLU A 15 -1.67 5.17 5.36
C GLU A 15 -2.84 4.83 6.26
N LYS A 16 -2.70 3.72 6.98
CA LYS A 16 -3.63 3.32 8.01
C LYS A 16 -2.89 2.54 9.09
N PHE A 17 -3.20 2.85 10.34
CA PHE A 17 -2.73 2.06 11.47
C PHE A 17 -3.69 0.91 11.71
N ILE A 18 -3.17 -0.30 11.73
CA ILE A 18 -3.94 -1.52 12.00
C ILE A 18 -3.18 -2.39 13.01
N THR A 19 -3.87 -3.35 13.56
CA THR A 19 -3.25 -4.37 14.40
C THR A 19 -3.32 -5.70 13.69
N LEU A 20 -2.17 -6.28 13.36
CA LEU A 20 -2.10 -7.61 12.76
C LEU A 20 -2.58 -8.64 13.77
N ALA A 21 -3.45 -9.55 13.31
CA ALA A 21 -3.91 -10.64 14.15
C ALA A 21 -2.75 -11.54 14.59
N ALA A 22 -2.92 -12.19 15.73
CA ALA A 22 -1.92 -13.12 16.25
C ALA A 22 -1.78 -14.41 15.44
N THR A 23 -2.71 -14.65 14.51
CA THR A 23 -2.73 -15.84 13.64
C THR A 23 -2.52 -15.42 12.18
N ALA A 24 -1.97 -16.34 11.37
CA ALA A 24 -1.79 -16.13 9.94
C ALA A 24 -3.13 -15.83 9.26
N GLY A 25 -3.10 -14.95 8.27
CA GLY A 25 -4.28 -14.58 7.50
C GLY A 25 -4.21 -13.18 6.91
N THR A 26 -5.34 -12.72 6.40
CA THR A 26 -5.48 -11.42 5.76
C THR A 26 -5.94 -10.37 6.76
N ASN A 27 -5.20 -9.27 6.83
CA ASN A 27 -5.53 -8.12 7.64
C ASN A 27 -5.82 -6.94 6.71
N VAL A 28 -7.03 -6.40 6.76
CA VAL A 28 -7.45 -5.32 5.87
C VAL A 28 -6.70 -4.04 6.20
N GLY A 29 -6.05 -3.49 5.21
CA GLY A 29 -5.21 -2.30 5.37
C GLY A 29 -5.84 -1.02 4.84
N VAL A 30 -5.07 -0.26 4.05
CA VAL A 30 -5.45 1.06 3.61
C VAL A 30 -6.32 1.01 2.35
N SER A 31 -7.37 1.84 2.31
CA SER A 31 -8.24 1.95 1.14
C SER A 31 -7.58 2.78 0.03
N VAL A 32 -7.73 2.32 -1.20
CA VAL A 32 -7.31 3.04 -2.40
C VAL A 32 -8.48 3.17 -3.35
N PRO A 33 -8.67 4.33 -3.98
CA PRO A 33 -9.76 4.54 -4.92
C PRO A 33 -9.53 3.84 -6.25
N ALA A 34 -10.60 3.65 -7.00
CA ALA A 34 -10.52 3.14 -8.37
C ALA A 34 -9.66 4.04 -9.26
N GLY A 35 -8.96 3.44 -10.21
CA GLY A 35 -8.11 4.20 -11.13
C GLY A 35 -6.82 4.70 -10.51
N THR A 36 -6.32 4.01 -9.51
CA THR A 36 -5.10 4.37 -8.77
C THR A 36 -3.94 3.50 -9.21
N LEU A 37 -2.81 4.12 -9.52
CA LEU A 37 -1.54 3.43 -9.69
C LEU A 37 -0.79 3.43 -8.34
N VAL A 38 -0.51 2.25 -7.82
CA VAL A 38 0.31 2.07 -6.63
C VAL A 38 1.76 1.93 -7.07
N LEU A 39 2.61 2.84 -6.66
CA LEU A 39 4.03 2.85 -7.03
C LEU A 39 4.86 1.99 -6.07
N ALA A 40 4.51 2.00 -4.80
CA ALA A 40 5.14 1.23 -3.76
C ALA A 40 4.17 1.08 -2.60
N ALA A 41 4.32 0.02 -1.82
CA ALA A 41 3.57 -0.18 -0.60
C ALA A 41 4.40 -0.93 0.43
N GLY A 42 4.05 -0.80 1.69
CA GLY A 42 4.80 -1.44 2.74
C GLY A 42 4.12 -1.34 4.10
N ILE A 43 4.85 -1.82 5.10
CA ILE A 43 4.42 -1.76 6.49
C ILE A 43 5.54 -1.24 7.37
N GLU A 44 5.15 -0.65 8.48
CA GLU A 44 6.05 -0.23 9.56
C GLU A 44 5.55 -0.84 10.87
N THR A 45 6.42 -1.51 11.59
CA THR A 45 6.08 -2.05 12.91
C THR A 45 6.03 -0.93 13.94
N MET A 46 4.93 -0.85 14.69
CA MET A 46 4.75 0.19 15.72
C MET A 46 5.14 -0.29 17.11
N SER A 47 5.51 -1.56 17.24
CA SER A 47 6.10 -2.16 18.43
C SER A 47 7.11 -3.22 18.02
N ALA A 48 7.98 -3.62 18.93
CA ALA A 48 8.89 -4.72 18.68
C ALA A 48 8.10 -6.02 18.48
N VAL A 49 8.50 -6.79 17.48
CA VAL A 49 7.92 -8.10 17.17
C VAL A 49 8.73 -9.15 17.91
N PRO A 50 8.10 -10.04 18.70
CA PRO A 50 8.81 -11.11 19.36
C PRO A 50 9.54 -12.00 18.37
N ASP A 51 10.63 -12.61 18.82
CA ASP A 51 11.37 -13.60 18.03
C ASP A 51 10.51 -14.87 17.89
N VAL A 52 10.07 -15.13 16.67
CA VAL A 52 9.26 -16.28 16.29
C VAL A 52 9.92 -17.00 15.13
N SER A 53 9.53 -18.25 14.89
CA SER A 53 10.18 -19.06 13.84
C SER A 53 9.99 -18.50 12.45
N VAL A 54 8.79 -18.02 12.15
CA VAL A 54 8.44 -17.38 10.88
C VAL A 54 7.42 -16.28 11.14
N TYR A 55 7.70 -15.10 10.64
CA TYR A 55 6.72 -14.03 10.58
C TYR A 55 7.00 -13.21 9.31
N THR A 56 6.29 -13.53 8.26
CA THR A 56 6.39 -12.80 7.00
C THR A 56 5.05 -12.18 6.64
N ALA A 57 5.11 -11.12 5.87
CA ALA A 57 3.93 -10.41 5.41
C ALA A 57 4.04 -10.08 3.92
N ASP A 58 2.95 -10.29 3.21
CA ASP A 58 2.76 -9.77 1.86
C ASP A 58 1.87 -8.54 1.94
N VAL A 59 2.25 -7.49 1.26
CA VAL A 59 1.43 -6.29 1.09
C VAL A 59 0.83 -6.36 -0.30
N THR A 60 -0.49 -6.52 -0.38
CA THR A 60 -1.18 -6.87 -1.63
C THR A 60 -2.60 -6.31 -1.70
N ASP A 61 -3.09 -6.11 -2.91
CA ASP A 61 -4.51 -5.84 -3.18
C ASP A 61 -5.30 -7.12 -3.55
N GLY A 62 -4.67 -8.29 -3.41
CA GLY A 62 -5.24 -9.56 -3.82
C GLY A 62 -4.90 -9.97 -5.25
N SER A 63 -4.53 -9.03 -6.10
CA SER A 63 -4.12 -9.28 -7.49
C SER A 63 -2.63 -9.03 -7.69
N THR A 64 -2.12 -7.95 -7.11
CA THR A 64 -0.70 -7.58 -7.17
C THR A 64 -0.09 -7.70 -5.78
N ILE A 65 1.07 -8.31 -5.68
CA ILE A 65 1.87 -8.33 -4.46
C ILE A 65 2.90 -7.20 -4.58
N PHE A 66 2.67 -6.12 -3.84
CA PHE A 66 3.54 -4.94 -3.86
C PHE A 66 4.83 -5.17 -3.07
N ALA A 67 4.73 -5.87 -1.95
CA ALA A 67 5.86 -6.30 -1.15
C ALA A 67 5.66 -7.76 -0.78
N ASN A 68 6.59 -8.61 -1.15
CA ASN A 68 6.47 -10.06 -1.02
C ASN A 68 7.36 -10.59 0.11
N ASP A 69 6.79 -11.41 0.96
CA ASP A 69 7.51 -12.15 2.03
C ASP A 69 8.44 -11.25 2.86
N VAL A 70 7.98 -10.05 3.21
CA VAL A 70 8.80 -9.19 4.06
C VAL A 70 8.89 -9.77 5.46
N SER A 71 10.11 -10.02 5.93
CA SER A 71 10.33 -10.62 7.24
C SER A 71 10.06 -9.62 8.35
N LEU A 72 9.27 -10.05 9.32
CA LEU A 72 8.99 -9.31 10.55
C LEU A 72 9.54 -10.03 11.78
N ASP A 73 10.21 -11.17 11.60
CA ASP A 73 10.81 -11.92 12.70
C ASP A 73 11.75 -11.01 13.50
N ALA A 74 11.54 -10.93 14.79
CA ALA A 74 12.37 -10.11 15.67
C ALA A 74 12.54 -8.64 15.21
N ALA A 75 11.59 -8.13 14.43
CA ALA A 75 11.63 -6.74 13.98
C ALA A 75 11.51 -5.80 15.17
N ALA A 76 12.36 -4.78 15.20
CA ALA A 76 12.29 -3.74 16.24
C ALA A 76 11.11 -2.80 15.96
N LYS A 77 10.75 -2.01 16.95
CA LYS A 77 9.80 -0.92 16.78
C LYS A 77 10.30 0.03 15.67
N ASN A 78 9.38 0.53 14.87
CA ASN A 78 9.63 1.44 13.75
C ASN A 78 10.51 0.82 12.65
N THR A 79 10.41 -0.48 12.47
CA THR A 79 11.04 -1.13 11.32
C THR A 79 10.14 -0.98 10.11
N ILE A 80 10.67 -0.40 9.05
CA ILE A 80 9.95 -0.20 7.78
C ILE A 80 10.35 -1.28 6.80
N ARG A 81 9.35 -1.93 6.22
CA ARG A 81 9.52 -2.88 5.13
C ARG A 81 8.65 -2.44 3.95
N ALA A 82 9.24 -2.38 2.80
CA ALA A 82 8.56 -1.89 1.59
C ALA A 82 8.93 -2.74 0.38
N GLY A 83 8.03 -2.77 -0.57
CA GLY A 83 8.26 -3.27 -1.91
C GLY A 83 8.02 -2.18 -2.92
N VAL A 84 8.61 -2.32 -4.09
CA VAL A 84 8.54 -1.36 -5.19
C VAL A 84 7.92 -1.97 -6.45
N THR A 85 7.18 -3.04 -6.32
CA THR A 85 6.42 -3.62 -7.43
C THR A 85 5.18 -2.76 -7.63
N PRO A 86 5.02 -2.07 -8.77
CA PRO A 86 3.85 -1.24 -9.00
C PRO A 86 2.65 -2.08 -9.43
N GLY A 87 1.46 -1.54 -9.21
CA GLY A 87 0.23 -2.17 -9.66
C GLY A 87 -0.88 -1.17 -9.85
N PHE A 88 -1.79 -1.46 -10.78
CA PHE A 88 -2.95 -0.63 -11.07
C PHE A 88 -4.19 -1.20 -10.39
N VAL A 89 -4.90 -0.35 -9.66
CA VAL A 89 -6.15 -0.68 -8.98
C VAL A 89 -7.31 -0.14 -9.80
N ALA A 90 -7.94 -1.00 -10.59
CA ALA A 90 -9.00 -0.60 -11.51
C ALA A 90 -10.31 -0.26 -10.80
N ALA A 91 -10.64 -0.97 -9.74
CA ALA A 91 -11.83 -0.72 -8.91
C ALA A 91 -11.38 -0.37 -7.49
N ALA A 92 -12.19 0.36 -6.74
CA ALA A 92 -11.88 0.68 -5.36
C ALA A 92 -11.61 -0.60 -4.56
N ASP A 93 -10.51 -0.62 -3.84
CA ASP A 93 -10.03 -1.80 -3.11
C ASP A 93 -9.26 -1.38 -1.86
N THR A 94 -8.76 -2.36 -1.13
CA THR A 94 -7.86 -2.15 0.00
C THR A 94 -6.51 -2.77 -0.28
N ILE A 95 -5.46 -2.15 0.22
CA ILE A 95 -4.13 -2.76 0.29
C ILE A 95 -4.06 -3.46 1.63
N ASP A 96 -3.94 -4.78 1.58
CA ASP A 96 -4.03 -5.66 2.74
C ASP A 96 -2.66 -6.21 3.12
N VAL A 97 -2.57 -6.71 4.35
CA VAL A 97 -1.39 -7.42 4.83
C VAL A 97 -1.77 -8.88 5.05
N VAL A 98 -1.18 -9.76 4.27
CA VAL A 98 -1.36 -11.21 4.39
C VAL A 98 -0.16 -11.78 5.13
N THR A 99 -0.39 -12.36 6.29
CA THR A 99 0.68 -12.85 7.17
C THR A 99 0.82 -14.35 7.13
N THR A 100 2.06 -14.81 7.19
CA THR A 100 2.44 -16.21 7.43
C THR A 100 3.21 -16.23 8.75
N ILE A 101 2.70 -16.99 9.72
CA ILE A 101 3.22 -16.99 11.09
C ILE A 101 3.43 -18.42 11.56
N THR A 102 4.61 -18.70 12.13
CA THR A 102 4.88 -19.90 12.90
C THR A 102 5.41 -19.47 14.27
N GLY A 103 4.66 -19.75 15.31
CA GLY A 103 4.92 -19.25 16.65
C GLY A 103 3.74 -18.45 17.18
N SER A 104 3.93 -17.73 18.24
CA SER A 104 2.88 -16.96 18.94
C SER A 104 3.34 -15.52 19.18
N PRO A 105 3.36 -14.68 18.15
CA PRO A 105 3.87 -13.31 18.29
C PRO A 105 2.92 -12.38 19.04
N GLY A 106 1.67 -12.78 19.24
CA GLY A 106 0.62 -11.87 19.70
C GLY A 106 0.14 -10.92 18.61
N ALA A 107 -0.72 -9.99 18.97
CA ALA A 107 -1.22 -8.96 18.07
C ALA A 107 -0.17 -7.84 17.94
N ILE A 108 0.18 -7.47 16.70
CA ILE A 108 1.24 -6.51 16.42
C ILE A 108 0.65 -5.26 15.75
N PRO A 109 0.78 -4.06 16.33
CA PRO A 109 0.36 -2.84 15.69
C PRO A 109 1.34 -2.45 14.59
N VAL A 110 0.80 -2.11 13.42
CA VAL A 110 1.57 -1.69 12.25
C VAL A 110 0.92 -0.50 11.57
N ARG A 111 1.72 0.25 10.81
CA ARG A 111 1.25 1.21 9.84
C ARG A 111 1.37 0.61 8.45
N VAL A 112 0.25 0.47 7.75
CA VAL A 112 0.24 0.09 6.34
C VAL A 112 0.24 1.38 5.52
N TRP A 113 1.11 1.47 4.54
CA TRP A 113 1.24 2.66 3.72
C TRP A 113 1.43 2.31 2.25
N ALA A 114 1.06 3.24 1.38
CA ALA A 114 1.31 3.14 -0.04
C ALA A 114 1.57 4.52 -0.64
N VAL A 115 2.41 4.55 -1.66
CA VAL A 115 2.61 5.72 -2.52
C VAL A 115 1.75 5.52 -3.76
N ILE A 116 0.81 6.42 -3.98
CA ILE A 116 -0.17 6.28 -5.05
C ILE A 116 -0.23 7.50 -5.94
N ILE A 117 -0.65 7.28 -7.19
CA ILE A 117 -1.02 8.34 -8.14
C ILE A 117 -2.43 8.04 -8.64
N ASP A 118 -3.31 9.03 -8.59
CA ASP A 118 -4.63 8.95 -9.21
C ASP A 118 -4.49 9.14 -10.71
N VAL A 119 -4.43 8.03 -11.44
CA VAL A 119 -4.26 8.07 -12.91
C VAL A 119 -5.56 8.38 -13.66
N ASN A 120 -6.71 8.36 -13.00
CA ASN A 120 -7.93 8.87 -13.61
C ASN A 120 -7.79 10.36 -13.95
N GLY A 121 -7.06 11.12 -13.14
CA GLY A 121 -6.75 12.50 -13.44
C GLY A 121 -5.81 12.70 -14.62
N CYS A 122 -5.15 11.63 -15.10
CA CYS A 122 -4.29 11.67 -16.27
C CYS A 122 -5.08 11.47 -17.57
N VAL A 123 -6.29 10.95 -17.49
CA VAL A 123 -7.16 10.74 -18.66
C VAL A 123 -7.92 12.04 -18.91
N VAL A 124 -7.37 12.85 -19.78
CA VAL A 124 -7.95 14.15 -20.13
C VAL A 124 -8.96 13.94 -21.26
N PRO A 125 -10.21 14.40 -21.12
CA PRO A 125 -11.17 14.35 -22.22
C PRO A 125 -10.63 15.06 -23.47
N ALA A 126 -10.99 14.56 -24.64
CA ALA A 126 -10.50 15.11 -25.91
C ALA A 126 -10.71 16.63 -26.03
N ALA A 127 -11.85 17.13 -25.56
CA ALA A 127 -12.14 18.57 -25.57
C ALA A 127 -11.16 19.37 -24.70
N GLU A 128 -10.71 18.82 -23.60
CA GLU A 128 -9.70 19.46 -22.75
C GLU A 128 -8.32 19.45 -23.40
N VAL A 129 -7.97 18.35 -24.03
CA VAL A 129 -6.71 18.26 -24.78
C VAL A 129 -6.68 19.28 -25.91
N ASP A 130 -7.76 19.38 -26.69
CA ASP A 130 -7.87 20.34 -27.75
C ASP A 130 -7.75 21.78 -27.28
N ARG A 131 -8.36 22.09 -26.17
CA ARG A 131 -8.27 23.40 -25.56
C ARG A 131 -6.85 23.73 -25.10
N ASP A 132 -6.18 22.79 -24.48
CA ASP A 132 -4.80 22.98 -24.04
C ASP A 132 -3.85 23.11 -25.23
N THR A 133 -4.11 22.40 -26.31
CA THR A 133 -3.33 22.50 -27.54
C THR A 133 -3.51 23.86 -28.21
N LEU A 134 -4.70 24.42 -28.14
CA LEU A 134 -5.02 25.73 -28.72
C LEU A 134 -4.54 26.92 -27.87
N ALA A 135 -4.36 26.67 -26.60
CA ALA A 135 -3.82 27.68 -25.70
C ALA A 135 -2.30 27.73 -25.79
#